data_d1aaa2e05983c49e31890096048d3ae2
#
_entry.id   d1aaa2e05983c49e31890096048d3ae2
#
_cell.length_a   1.000
_cell.length_b   1.000
_cell.length_c   1.000
_cell.angle_alpha   90.00
_cell.angle_beta   90.00
_cell.angle_gamma   90.00
#
_symmetry.space_group_name_H-M   'P 1'
#
loop_
_entity.id
_entity.type
_entity.pdbx_description
1 polymer ?
#
loop_
_entity_poly.entity_id
_entity_poly.type
_entity_poly.pdbx_seq_one_letter_code
_entity_poly.pdbx_strand_id
1 'polypeptide(L)'
;MVRESKNLKDEVDTYRALEQQYEDIQVMIQMGYEENDSSLIPEIEEMLEQFKETLENMRMKLLLSGEYDSNNAILRLNAGAGGTESCDWCSILYRMYCRWAESKGFKAHVLDFLDGEEAGIKSVTVQIDGENAYGYLRSEHGVHRLVRISPFNSAGKRQTSFVSCDVMPNIEEDIDIEVNPDDIR
;
A
#
# COMPACT_ATOMS: atom_id res chain seq x y z
N MET A 1 -1.28 17.57 16.26
CA MET A 1 -0.45 17.56 17.49
C MET A 1 -0.42 16.22 18.21
N VAL A 2 -1.52 15.65 18.76
CA VAL A 2 -1.46 14.34 19.49
C VAL A 2 -1.07 13.17 18.58
N ARG A 3 -1.63 13.09 17.37
CA ARG A 3 -1.33 12.03 16.37
C ARG A 3 0.12 12.14 15.89
N GLU A 4 0.58 13.32 15.60
CA GLU A 4 1.93 13.63 15.14
C GLU A 4 2.98 13.30 16.21
N SER A 5 2.73 13.70 17.48
CA SER A 5 3.59 13.33 18.61
C SER A 5 3.66 11.83 18.85
N LYS A 6 2.56 11.10 18.60
CA LYS A 6 2.55 9.63 18.70
C LYS A 6 3.38 9.01 17.58
N ASN A 7 3.20 9.46 16.34
CA ASN A 7 3.94 8.93 15.20
C ASN A 7 5.46 9.13 15.37
N LEU A 8 5.88 10.33 15.78
CA LEU A 8 7.30 10.61 16.06
C LEU A 8 7.85 9.72 17.18
N LYS A 9 7.06 9.44 18.21
CA LYS A 9 7.46 8.54 19.28
C LYS A 9 7.62 7.11 18.76
N ASP A 10 6.67 6.63 17.98
CA ASP A 10 6.69 5.27 17.42
C ASP A 10 7.89 5.10 16.46
N GLU A 11 8.28 6.14 15.72
CA GLU A 11 9.49 6.14 14.88
C GLU A 11 10.77 6.03 15.72
N VAL A 12 10.87 6.84 16.79
CA VAL A 12 12.04 6.81 17.70
C VAL A 12 12.14 5.46 18.40
N ASP A 13 11.03 4.91 18.85
CA ASP A 13 11.00 3.61 19.52
C ASP A 13 11.37 2.47 18.55
N THR A 14 10.94 2.54 17.27
CA THR A 14 11.34 1.60 16.22
C THR A 14 12.84 1.69 15.92
N TYR A 15 13.39 2.90 15.83
CA TYR A 15 14.83 3.08 15.62
C TYR A 15 15.65 2.49 16.77
N ARG A 16 15.26 2.75 18.01
CA ARG A 16 15.95 2.20 19.20
C ARG A 16 15.88 0.67 19.25
N ALA A 17 14.74 0.11 18.86
CA ALA A 17 14.60 -1.35 18.78
C ALA A 17 15.53 -1.96 17.73
N LEU A 18 15.68 -1.29 16.57
CA LEU A 18 16.65 -1.72 15.54
C LEU A 18 18.11 -1.60 16.01
N GLU A 19 18.46 -0.52 16.71
CA GLU A 19 19.80 -0.34 17.30
C GLU A 19 20.11 -1.47 18.29
N GLN A 20 19.17 -1.79 19.17
CA GLN A 20 19.31 -2.89 20.12
C GLN A 20 19.43 -4.26 19.42
N GLN A 21 18.61 -4.55 18.42
CA GLN A 21 18.73 -5.78 17.63
C GLN A 21 20.08 -5.91 16.95
N TYR A 22 20.63 -4.81 16.42
CA TYR A 22 21.96 -4.79 15.82
C TYR A 22 23.05 -5.12 16.85
N GLU A 23 23.00 -4.52 18.04
CA GLU A 23 23.93 -4.81 19.15
C GLU A 23 23.82 -6.28 19.60
N ASP A 24 22.61 -6.78 19.76
CA ASP A 24 22.38 -8.18 20.18
C ASP A 24 22.95 -9.17 19.15
N ILE A 25 22.78 -8.92 17.86
CA ILE A 25 23.37 -9.73 16.78
C ILE A 25 24.90 -9.71 16.86
N GLN A 26 25.50 -8.53 17.07
CA GLN A 26 26.96 -8.44 17.21
C GLN A 26 27.49 -9.23 18.40
N VAL A 27 26.82 -9.15 19.55
CA VAL A 27 27.18 -9.91 20.75
C VAL A 27 27.09 -11.42 20.50
N MET A 28 26.00 -11.87 19.87
CA MET A 28 25.80 -13.29 19.52
C MET A 28 26.88 -13.82 18.58
N ILE A 29 27.24 -13.03 17.56
CA ILE A 29 28.34 -13.37 16.63
C ILE A 29 29.68 -13.48 17.40
N GLN A 30 29.97 -12.53 18.29
CA GLN A 30 31.20 -12.53 19.08
C GLN A 30 31.26 -13.74 20.02
N MET A 31 30.17 -14.07 20.71
CA MET A 31 30.08 -15.26 21.57
C MET A 31 30.33 -16.54 20.78
N GLY A 32 29.71 -16.69 19.60
CA GLY A 32 29.90 -17.84 18.73
C GLY A 32 31.38 -18.02 18.30
N TYR A 33 32.08 -16.93 18.05
CA TYR A 33 33.51 -16.97 17.74
C TYR A 33 34.37 -17.32 18.97
N GLU A 34 34.10 -16.74 20.13
CA GLU A 34 34.89 -16.98 21.35
C GLU A 34 34.73 -18.41 21.87
N GLU A 35 33.50 -18.94 21.82
CA GLU A 35 33.19 -20.31 22.28
C GLU A 35 33.38 -21.37 21.18
N ASN A 36 33.68 -20.96 19.94
CA ASN A 36 33.77 -21.81 18.75
C ASN A 36 32.53 -22.70 18.59
N ASP A 37 31.36 -22.13 18.90
CA ASP A 37 30.06 -22.81 18.88
C ASP A 37 29.28 -22.52 17.59
N SER A 38 29.30 -23.47 16.66
CA SER A 38 28.55 -23.37 15.41
C SER A 38 27.03 -23.60 15.56
N SER A 39 26.56 -24.01 16.73
CA SER A 39 25.13 -24.22 16.96
C SER A 39 24.32 -22.92 17.01
N LEU A 40 24.99 -21.78 17.25
CA LEU A 40 24.39 -20.44 17.26
C LEU A 40 24.09 -19.88 15.84
N ILE A 41 24.68 -20.48 14.79
CA ILE A 41 24.55 -19.97 13.42
C ILE A 41 23.08 -19.86 12.97
N PRO A 42 22.21 -20.86 13.14
CA PRO A 42 20.82 -20.76 12.70
C PRO A 42 20.03 -19.64 13.41
N GLU A 43 20.32 -19.42 14.70
CA GLU A 43 19.67 -18.38 15.49
C GLU A 43 20.12 -16.98 15.04
N ILE A 44 21.43 -16.81 14.77
CA ILE A 44 21.97 -15.57 14.22
C ILE A 44 21.41 -15.27 12.83
N GLU A 45 21.24 -16.28 11.97
CA GLU A 45 20.65 -16.13 10.64
C GLU A 45 19.19 -15.67 10.73
N GLU A 46 18.41 -16.24 11.66
CA GLU A 46 17.02 -15.84 11.89
C GLU A 46 16.93 -14.38 12.39
N MET A 47 17.77 -14.01 13.36
CA MET A 47 17.85 -12.63 13.87
C MET A 47 18.23 -11.64 12.77
N LEU A 48 19.18 -11.99 11.90
CA LEU A 48 19.58 -11.19 10.76
C LEU A 48 18.47 -10.99 9.74
N GLU A 49 17.65 -12.02 9.48
CA GLU A 49 16.54 -11.91 8.54
C GLU A 49 15.43 -11.02 9.10
N GLN A 50 15.10 -11.15 10.39
CA GLN A 50 14.15 -10.28 11.08
C GLN A 50 14.63 -8.82 11.12
N PHE A 51 15.91 -8.60 11.36
CA PHE A 51 16.52 -7.27 11.34
C PHE A 51 16.43 -6.63 9.96
N LYS A 52 16.76 -7.35 8.89
CA LYS A 52 16.66 -6.87 7.51
C LYS A 52 15.22 -6.48 7.15
N GLU A 53 14.25 -7.32 7.51
CA GLU A 53 12.84 -7.04 7.24
C GLU A 53 12.38 -5.74 7.96
N THR A 54 12.74 -5.59 9.23
CA THR A 54 12.41 -4.40 10.02
C THR A 54 13.08 -3.15 9.46
N LEU A 55 14.35 -3.25 9.08
CA LEU A 55 15.12 -2.17 8.48
C LEU A 55 14.53 -1.71 7.14
N GLU A 56 14.16 -2.65 6.26
CA GLU A 56 13.52 -2.31 4.98
C GLU A 56 12.14 -1.66 5.18
N ASN A 57 11.35 -2.15 6.14
CA ASN A 57 10.07 -1.52 6.48
C ASN A 57 10.26 -0.08 6.99
N MET A 58 11.26 0.18 7.84
CA MET A 58 11.59 1.53 8.31
C MET A 58 12.07 2.41 7.16
N ARG A 59 12.95 1.89 6.29
CA ARG A 59 13.43 2.60 5.10
C ARG A 59 12.28 3.01 4.17
N MET A 60 11.34 2.10 3.93
CA MET A 60 10.15 2.41 3.12
C MET A 60 9.32 3.55 3.73
N LYS A 61 9.13 3.57 5.05
CA LYS A 61 8.42 4.66 5.73
C LYS A 61 9.14 6.00 5.57
N LEU A 62 10.46 6.03 5.69
CA LEU A 62 11.25 7.26 5.52
C LEU A 62 11.21 7.84 4.10
N LEU A 63 10.94 7.02 3.09
CA LEU A 63 10.76 7.47 1.70
C LEU A 63 9.40 8.15 1.48
N LEU A 64 8.42 7.93 2.36
CA LEU A 64 7.09 8.50 2.29
C LEU A 64 7.05 9.86 3.02
N SER A 65 7.73 10.86 2.44
CA SER A 65 7.91 12.21 3.02
C SER A 65 7.16 13.32 2.28
N GLY A 66 6.26 12.96 1.36
CA GLY A 66 5.40 13.92 0.65
C GLY A 66 4.34 14.53 1.57
N GLU A 67 3.87 15.73 1.25
CA GLU A 67 2.90 16.53 2.03
C GLU A 67 1.65 15.72 2.42
N TYR A 68 1.15 14.86 1.50
CA TYR A 68 -0.06 14.07 1.71
C TYR A 68 0.21 12.59 1.95
N ASP A 69 1.48 12.17 1.98
CA ASP A 69 1.83 10.73 2.09
C ASP A 69 1.29 10.07 3.35
N SER A 70 1.18 10.83 4.45
CA SER A 70 0.65 10.36 5.73
C SER A 70 -0.87 10.19 5.78
N ASN A 71 -1.58 10.66 4.74
CA ASN A 71 -3.04 10.63 4.70
C ASN A 71 -3.60 9.24 4.39
N ASN A 72 -4.87 9.06 4.74
CA ASN A 72 -5.70 7.98 4.20
C ASN A 72 -5.82 8.14 2.67
N ALA A 73 -6.10 7.05 1.97
CA ALA A 73 -6.23 7.06 0.52
C ALA A 73 -7.69 6.84 0.08
N ILE A 74 -8.07 7.51 -1.00
CA ILE A 74 -9.26 7.20 -1.78
C ILE A 74 -8.79 6.57 -3.10
N LEU A 75 -9.08 5.30 -3.28
CA LEU A 75 -8.76 4.52 -4.48
C LEU A 75 -10.02 4.38 -5.34
N ARG A 76 -9.95 4.81 -6.60
CA ARG A 76 -11.02 4.64 -7.57
C ARG A 76 -10.55 3.81 -8.75
N LEU A 77 -11.26 2.74 -9.03
CA LEU A 77 -11.03 1.87 -10.18
C LEU A 77 -12.18 2.00 -11.16
N ASN A 78 -11.88 2.16 -12.45
CA ASN A 78 -12.88 2.20 -13.50
C ASN A 78 -12.47 1.25 -14.63
N ALA A 79 -13.37 0.33 -15.00
CA ALA A 79 -13.19 -0.52 -16.15
C ALA A 79 -13.19 0.32 -17.43
N GLY A 80 -12.12 0.18 -18.22
CA GLY A 80 -11.92 0.86 -19.48
C GLY A 80 -12.23 -0.02 -20.69
N ALA A 81 -11.41 0.08 -21.73
CA ALA A 81 -11.55 -0.74 -22.92
C ALA A 81 -11.34 -2.23 -22.62
N GLY A 82 -12.26 -3.08 -23.12
CA GLY A 82 -12.22 -4.55 -22.95
C GLY A 82 -13.56 -5.19 -22.64
N GLY A 83 -14.64 -4.40 -22.49
CA GLY A 83 -15.98 -4.91 -22.20
C GLY A 83 -16.04 -5.69 -20.89
N THR A 84 -16.72 -6.86 -20.90
CA THR A 84 -16.85 -7.75 -19.72
C THR A 84 -15.49 -8.15 -19.13
N GLU A 85 -14.45 -8.33 -19.97
CA GLU A 85 -13.10 -8.67 -19.52
C GLU A 85 -12.48 -7.54 -18.70
N SER A 86 -12.73 -6.27 -19.03
CA SER A 86 -12.23 -5.12 -18.25
C SER A 86 -12.94 -4.99 -16.90
N CYS A 87 -14.23 -5.36 -16.83
CA CYS A 87 -14.98 -5.39 -15.59
C CYS A 87 -14.47 -6.51 -14.64
N ASP A 88 -14.13 -7.68 -15.19
CA ASP A 88 -13.50 -8.76 -14.42
C ASP A 88 -12.10 -8.35 -13.93
N TRP A 89 -11.31 -7.71 -14.79
CA TRP A 89 -10.01 -7.18 -14.39
C TRP A 89 -10.13 -6.15 -13.25
N CYS A 90 -11.11 -5.26 -13.30
CA CYS A 90 -11.41 -4.31 -12.23
C CYS A 90 -11.72 -5.03 -10.90
N SER A 91 -12.49 -6.12 -10.95
CA SER A 91 -12.80 -6.96 -9.80
C SER A 91 -11.55 -7.62 -9.21
N ILE A 92 -10.63 -8.09 -10.06
CA ILE A 92 -9.35 -8.68 -9.62
C ILE A 92 -8.48 -7.62 -8.92
N LEU A 93 -8.35 -6.42 -9.50
CA LEU A 93 -7.60 -5.31 -8.91
C LEU A 93 -8.19 -4.89 -7.57
N TYR A 94 -9.51 -4.70 -7.51
CA TYR A 94 -10.21 -4.38 -6.26
C TYR A 94 -9.89 -5.38 -5.16
N ARG A 95 -10.01 -6.67 -5.45
CA ARG A 95 -9.68 -7.73 -4.49
C ARG A 95 -8.21 -7.71 -4.09
N MET A 96 -7.30 -7.44 -5.03
CA MET A 96 -5.86 -7.31 -4.77
C MET A 96 -5.58 -6.19 -3.77
N TYR A 97 -6.13 -5.00 -4.00
CA TYR A 97 -5.92 -3.85 -3.10
C TYR A 97 -6.56 -4.04 -1.73
N CYS A 98 -7.74 -4.67 -1.65
CA CYS A 98 -8.37 -5.00 -0.37
C CYS A 98 -7.50 -5.97 0.45
N ARG A 99 -6.96 -7.03 -0.17
CA ARG A 99 -6.05 -7.97 0.50
C ARG A 99 -4.74 -7.32 0.92
N TRP A 100 -4.21 -6.45 0.08
CA TRP A 100 -3.04 -5.68 0.45
C TRP A 100 -3.30 -4.78 1.66
N ALA A 101 -4.42 -4.07 1.69
CA ALA A 101 -4.83 -3.25 2.83
C ALA A 101 -4.96 -4.09 4.12
N GLU A 102 -5.62 -5.26 4.04
CA GLU A 102 -5.71 -6.20 5.16
C GLU A 102 -4.33 -6.65 5.66
N SER A 103 -3.40 -6.99 4.75
CA SER A 103 -2.04 -7.43 5.12
C SER A 103 -1.22 -6.35 5.82
N LYS A 104 -1.53 -5.06 5.57
CA LYS A 104 -0.93 -3.91 6.24
C LYS A 104 -1.68 -3.49 7.52
N GLY A 105 -2.79 -4.18 7.87
CA GLY A 105 -3.64 -3.81 8.98
C GLY A 105 -4.50 -2.56 8.73
N PHE A 106 -4.66 -2.16 7.47
CA PHE A 106 -5.48 -1.03 7.07
C PHE A 106 -6.95 -1.45 6.95
N LYS A 107 -7.85 -0.46 7.06
CA LYS A 107 -9.29 -0.67 6.89
C LYS A 107 -9.73 -0.17 5.52
N ALA A 108 -10.45 -1.00 4.78
CA ALA A 108 -11.02 -0.65 3.49
C ALA A 108 -12.54 -0.46 3.60
N HIS A 109 -13.03 0.70 3.20
CA HIS A 109 -14.45 1.07 3.21
C HIS A 109 -14.90 1.40 1.80
N VAL A 110 -15.88 0.67 1.27
CA VAL A 110 -16.46 0.96 -0.04
C VAL A 110 -17.33 2.21 0.06
N LEU A 111 -17.01 3.24 -0.73
CA LEU A 111 -17.77 4.48 -0.82
C LEU A 111 -18.79 4.44 -1.95
N ASP A 112 -18.41 3.85 -3.09
CA ASP A 112 -19.26 3.72 -4.26
C ASP A 112 -18.95 2.42 -4.99
N PHE A 113 -19.96 1.78 -5.56
CA PHE A 113 -19.80 0.49 -6.22
C PHE A 113 -20.83 0.34 -7.35
N LEU A 114 -20.36 0.06 -8.55
CA LEU A 114 -21.18 -0.20 -9.71
C LEU A 114 -20.79 -1.52 -10.36
N ASP A 115 -21.70 -2.46 -10.39
CA ASP A 115 -21.52 -3.75 -11.05
C ASP A 115 -21.35 -3.62 -12.56
N GLY A 116 -20.65 -4.56 -13.18
CA GLY A 116 -20.64 -4.74 -14.62
C GLY A 116 -21.97 -5.34 -15.08
N GLU A 117 -22.36 -5.05 -16.33
CA GLU A 117 -23.64 -5.53 -16.89
C GLU A 117 -23.75 -7.05 -16.93
N GLU A 118 -22.67 -7.77 -17.26
CA GLU A 118 -22.64 -9.23 -17.38
C GLU A 118 -21.83 -9.88 -16.26
N ALA A 119 -20.70 -9.29 -15.89
CA ALA A 119 -19.81 -9.79 -14.84
C ALA A 119 -18.82 -8.70 -14.38
N GLY A 120 -18.27 -8.90 -13.18
CA GLY A 120 -17.22 -8.05 -12.63
C GLY A 120 -17.74 -6.69 -12.16
N ILE A 121 -16.82 -5.73 -12.03
CA ILE A 121 -17.08 -4.39 -11.48
C ILE A 121 -16.84 -3.35 -12.57
N LYS A 122 -17.84 -2.49 -12.81
CA LYS A 122 -17.71 -1.37 -13.75
C LYS A 122 -16.89 -0.24 -13.16
N SER A 123 -17.19 0.13 -11.92
CA SER A 123 -16.42 1.09 -11.14
C SER A 123 -16.54 0.82 -9.65
N VAL A 124 -15.50 1.14 -8.91
CA VAL A 124 -15.53 1.07 -7.45
C VAL A 124 -14.64 2.18 -6.88
N THR A 125 -15.15 2.80 -5.81
CA THR A 125 -14.39 3.77 -5.02
C THR A 125 -14.28 3.26 -3.60
N VAL A 126 -13.05 3.15 -3.11
CA VAL A 126 -12.72 2.59 -1.79
C VAL A 126 -11.88 3.59 -1.02
N GLN A 127 -12.28 3.88 0.19
CA GLN A 127 -11.43 4.58 1.15
C GLN A 127 -10.58 3.55 1.90
N ILE A 128 -9.28 3.79 1.96
CA ILE A 128 -8.32 2.95 2.68
C ILE A 128 -7.73 3.78 3.80
N ASP A 129 -8.10 3.40 5.03
CA ASP A 129 -7.67 4.08 6.25
C ASP A 129 -6.46 3.37 6.85
N GLY A 130 -5.36 4.08 6.92
CA GLY A 130 -4.11 3.58 7.45
C GLY A 130 -3.00 4.63 7.39
N GLU A 131 -2.00 4.46 8.24
CA GLU A 131 -0.83 5.32 8.25
C GLU A 131 -0.07 5.21 6.92
N ASN A 132 0.14 6.34 6.24
CA ASN A 132 0.79 6.42 4.94
C ASN A 132 0.06 5.65 3.80
N ALA A 133 -1.25 5.40 3.94
CA ALA A 133 -1.99 4.65 2.93
C ALA A 133 -1.90 5.32 1.55
N TYR A 134 -2.03 6.66 1.48
CA TYR A 134 -1.86 7.40 0.24
C TYR A 134 -0.42 7.32 -0.29
N GLY A 135 0.57 7.49 0.57
CA GLY A 135 1.98 7.42 0.18
C GLY A 135 2.35 6.10 -0.49
N TYR A 136 1.84 4.98 0.02
CA TYR A 136 2.03 3.65 -0.60
C TYR A 136 1.29 3.51 -1.92
N LEU A 137 0.07 4.02 -2.03
CA LEU A 137 -0.80 3.79 -3.18
C LEU A 137 -0.63 4.79 -4.32
N ARG A 138 -0.05 5.97 -4.07
CA ARG A 138 0.07 7.04 -5.08
C ARG A 138 0.80 6.60 -6.35
N SER A 139 1.74 5.67 -6.24
CA SER A 139 2.47 5.12 -7.38
C SER A 139 1.64 4.20 -8.26
N GLU A 140 0.51 3.72 -7.77
CA GLU A 140 -0.45 2.90 -8.50
C GLU A 140 -1.39 3.72 -9.40
N HIS A 141 -1.36 5.06 -9.26
CA HIS A 141 -2.14 5.94 -10.12
C HIS A 141 -1.76 5.77 -11.59
N GLY A 142 -2.73 5.43 -12.43
CA GLY A 142 -2.52 5.23 -13.85
C GLY A 142 -3.43 4.18 -14.48
N VAL A 143 -2.96 3.55 -15.56
CA VAL A 143 -3.72 2.56 -16.30
C VAL A 143 -3.11 1.18 -16.15
N HIS A 144 -3.88 0.25 -15.60
CA HIS A 144 -3.50 -1.14 -15.39
C HIS A 144 -3.92 -1.99 -16.58
N ARG A 145 -2.95 -2.63 -17.22
CA ARG A 145 -3.16 -3.46 -18.41
C ARG A 145 -3.13 -4.94 -18.05
N LEU A 146 -4.14 -5.67 -18.49
CA LEU A 146 -4.16 -7.15 -18.44
C LEU A 146 -4.09 -7.72 -19.85
N VAL A 147 -3.26 -8.73 -20.05
CA VAL A 147 -3.20 -9.52 -21.28
C VAL A 147 -3.29 -11.00 -20.92
N ARG A 148 -4.42 -11.63 -21.22
CA ARG A 148 -4.62 -13.07 -20.97
C ARG A 148 -5.53 -13.70 -22.01
N ILE A 149 -5.64 -15.04 -22.00
CA ILE A 149 -6.72 -15.74 -22.69
C ILE A 149 -7.99 -15.49 -21.88
N SER A 150 -8.98 -14.84 -22.51
CA SER A 150 -10.21 -14.43 -21.81
C SER A 150 -11.09 -15.64 -21.51
N PRO A 151 -11.55 -15.81 -20.25
CA PRO A 151 -12.54 -16.83 -19.91
C PRO A 151 -13.91 -16.57 -20.54
N PHE A 152 -14.17 -15.35 -20.99
CA PHE A 152 -15.43 -14.93 -21.62
C PHE A 152 -15.42 -15.11 -23.14
N ASN A 153 -14.29 -15.51 -23.73
CA ASN A 153 -14.15 -15.72 -25.17
C ASN A 153 -14.03 -17.21 -25.52
N SER A 154 -15.12 -17.78 -26.08
CA SER A 154 -15.18 -19.17 -26.48
C SER A 154 -14.12 -19.58 -27.53
N ALA A 155 -13.61 -18.62 -28.31
CA ALA A 155 -12.57 -18.85 -29.31
C ALA A 155 -11.15 -18.96 -28.72
N GLY A 156 -10.97 -18.81 -27.40
CA GLY A 156 -9.69 -18.94 -26.72
C GLY A 156 -8.65 -17.91 -27.14
N LYS A 157 -9.06 -16.78 -27.70
CA LYS A 157 -8.14 -15.73 -28.17
C LYS A 157 -7.61 -14.90 -27.00
N ARG A 158 -6.37 -14.45 -27.18
CA ARG A 158 -5.72 -13.52 -26.28
C ARG A 158 -6.39 -12.14 -26.36
N GLN A 159 -6.78 -11.59 -25.22
CA GLN A 159 -7.47 -10.31 -25.10
C GLN A 159 -6.62 -9.34 -24.26
N THR A 160 -6.79 -8.05 -24.52
CA THR A 160 -6.16 -6.99 -23.75
C THR A 160 -7.26 -6.11 -23.14
N SER A 161 -7.17 -5.87 -21.84
CA SER A 161 -8.13 -5.06 -21.09
C SER A 161 -7.41 -4.01 -20.26
N PHE A 162 -8.09 -2.91 -20.02
CA PHE A 162 -7.55 -1.78 -19.30
C PHE A 162 -8.50 -1.36 -18.17
N VAL A 163 -7.91 -0.96 -17.05
CA VAL A 163 -8.60 -0.35 -15.90
C VAL A 163 -7.83 0.90 -15.50
N SER A 164 -8.50 2.03 -15.34
CA SER A 164 -7.91 3.20 -14.71
C SER A 164 -7.95 3.05 -13.20
N CYS A 165 -6.84 3.42 -12.57
CA CYS A 165 -6.69 3.48 -11.13
C CYS A 165 -6.36 4.93 -10.77
N ASP A 166 -7.27 5.59 -10.06
CA ASP A 166 -7.08 6.94 -9.56
C ASP A 166 -6.87 6.84 -8.04
N VAL A 167 -5.80 7.48 -7.56
CA VAL A 167 -5.47 7.51 -6.13
C VAL A 167 -5.43 8.96 -5.68
N MET A 168 -6.21 9.29 -4.67
CA MET A 168 -6.33 10.63 -4.09
C MET A 168 -6.10 10.56 -2.59
N PRO A 169 -5.45 11.58 -1.99
CA PRO A 169 -5.38 11.68 -0.54
C PRO A 169 -6.77 12.02 0.03
N ASN A 170 -7.13 11.40 1.14
CA ASN A 170 -8.30 11.84 1.91
C ASN A 170 -7.91 13.03 2.78
N ILE A 171 -8.31 14.21 2.36
CA ILE A 171 -8.03 15.48 3.07
C ILE A 171 -9.22 15.74 3.99
N GLU A 172 -9.00 15.59 5.29
CA GLU A 172 -10.02 15.84 6.33
C GLU A 172 -10.05 17.30 6.82
N GLU A 173 -9.08 18.12 6.39
CA GLU A 173 -9.02 19.52 6.77
C GLU A 173 -9.94 20.36 5.88
N ASP A 174 -10.83 21.14 6.52
CA ASP A 174 -11.58 22.20 5.84
C ASP A 174 -10.57 23.25 5.34
N ILE A 175 -10.34 23.28 4.04
CA ILE A 175 -9.55 24.34 3.41
C ILE A 175 -10.45 25.56 3.37
N ASP A 176 -10.21 26.52 4.26
CA ASP A 176 -10.90 27.81 4.27
C ASP A 176 -10.41 28.64 3.08
N ILE A 177 -11.11 28.52 1.96
CA ILE A 177 -10.78 29.27 0.74
C ILE A 177 -11.59 30.59 0.79
N GLU A 178 -10.92 31.68 1.08
CA GLU A 178 -11.48 33.01 0.83
C GLU A 178 -11.60 33.25 -0.70
N VAL A 179 -12.82 33.13 -1.19
CA VAL A 179 -13.13 33.48 -2.58
C VAL A 179 -13.41 34.98 -2.64
N ASN A 180 -12.49 35.73 -3.26
CA ASN A 180 -12.72 37.17 -3.49
C ASN A 180 -13.84 37.33 -4.53
N PRO A 181 -14.91 38.11 -4.23
CA PRO A 181 -16.01 38.33 -5.17
C PRO A 181 -15.57 38.90 -6.54
N ASP A 182 -14.43 39.59 -6.59
CA ASP A 182 -13.88 40.17 -7.85
C ASP A 182 -13.24 39.10 -8.76
N ASP A 183 -12.99 37.88 -8.26
CA ASP A 183 -12.44 36.77 -9.02
C ASP A 183 -13.53 35.92 -9.72
N ILE A 184 -14.82 36.20 -9.42
CA ILE A 184 -15.97 35.49 -10.01
C ILE A 184 -16.43 36.30 -11.26
N ARG A 185 -16.27 35.72 -12.45
CA ARG A 185 -16.78 36.26 -13.72
C ARG A 185 -18.01 35.49 -14.17
#